data_22eff2463af0173edd4d460cfba3e209
#
_entry.id   22eff2463af0173edd4d460cfba3e209
#
_cell.length_a   1.000
_cell.length_b   1.000
_cell.length_c   1.000
_cell.angle_alpha   90.00
_cell.angle_beta   90.00
_cell.angle_gamma   90.00
#
_symmetry.space_group_name_H-M   'P 1'
#
loop_
_entity.id
_entity.type
_entity.pdbx_description
1 polymer ?
#
loop_
_entity_poly.entity_id
_entity_poly.type
_entity_poly.pdbx_seq_one_letter_code
_entity_poly.pdbx_strand_id
1 'polypeptide(L)'
;MNTILHKKHSKRSLFAVLCTFLLCISLTLPVLASAKVDLASIEVANKSEISGDVYDGAGLLSSDQITALSNKLAAIEQQYQCDVVVFTLKDTNGYDVRNYVEAIYTQCGYGYGDGHDGIIFAVSMAERDWQLLTYGYGLTAVSNEYGFDYISSRVTSKL
;
A
#
# COMPACT_ATOMS: atom_id res chain seq x y z
N MET A 1 6.92 -8.64 83.48
CA MET A 1 6.34 -7.44 82.86
C MET A 1 6.74 -7.46 81.38
N ASN A 2 5.89 -8.07 80.56
CA ASN A 2 6.18 -8.29 79.12
C ASN A 2 5.55 -7.16 78.27
N THR A 3 6.42 -6.33 77.69
CA THR A 3 5.99 -5.30 76.77
C THR A 3 5.94 -5.84 75.37
N ILE A 4 4.76 -6.03 74.81
CA ILE A 4 4.55 -6.45 73.40
C ILE A 4 4.62 -5.21 72.54
N LEU A 5 5.66 -5.10 71.70
CA LEU A 5 5.80 -4.09 70.68
C LEU A 5 4.97 -4.44 69.45
N HIS A 6 3.85 -3.77 69.27
CA HIS A 6 3.05 -3.78 68.06
C HIS A 6 3.77 -3.06 66.94
N LYS A 7 4.32 -3.79 65.96
CA LYS A 7 4.90 -3.20 64.75
C LYS A 7 3.77 -2.87 63.77
N LYS A 8 3.39 -1.58 63.76
CA LYS A 8 2.43 -1.02 62.84
C LYS A 8 3.02 -0.95 61.43
N HIS A 9 2.81 -1.97 60.60
CA HIS A 9 3.21 -1.95 59.19
C HIS A 9 2.37 -0.87 58.48
N SER A 10 3.04 0.19 58.02
CA SER A 10 2.47 1.31 57.33
C SER A 10 1.96 0.87 55.95
N LYS A 11 0.63 0.87 55.74
CA LYS A 11 -0.02 0.63 54.45
C LYS A 11 0.44 1.60 53.35
N ARG A 12 1.12 2.70 53.73
CA ARG A 12 1.72 3.69 52.82
C ARG A 12 2.95 3.19 52.07
N SER A 13 3.71 2.25 52.62
CA SER A 13 4.89 1.67 51.99
C SER A 13 4.51 0.69 50.87
N LEU A 14 3.42 -0.08 51.06
CA LEU A 14 2.96 -1.05 50.06
C LEU A 14 2.35 -0.34 48.83
N PHE A 15 1.67 0.79 49.05
CA PHE A 15 1.10 1.60 47.96
C PHE A 15 2.18 2.29 47.12
N ALA A 16 3.26 2.76 47.73
CA ALA A 16 4.39 3.37 47.03
C ALA A 16 5.14 2.35 46.15
N VAL A 17 5.34 1.13 46.63
CA VAL A 17 6.00 0.06 45.86
C VAL A 17 5.10 -0.43 44.71
N LEU A 18 3.76 -0.48 44.92
CA LEU A 18 2.82 -0.84 43.86
C LEU A 18 2.73 0.24 42.75
N CYS A 19 2.78 1.50 43.11
CA CYS A 19 2.78 2.63 42.14
C CYS A 19 4.09 2.67 41.32
N THR A 20 5.24 2.39 41.91
CA THR A 20 6.52 2.34 41.17
C THR A 20 6.58 1.17 40.23
N PHE A 21 5.98 0.00 40.61
CA PHE A 21 5.92 -1.17 39.72
C PHE A 21 4.98 -0.94 38.54
N LEU A 22 3.84 -0.27 38.74
CA LEU A 22 2.90 0.13 37.66
C LEU A 22 3.51 1.18 36.74
N LEU A 23 4.31 2.11 37.24
CA LEU A 23 4.97 3.13 36.44
C LEU A 23 6.09 2.54 35.57
N CYS A 24 6.79 1.49 36.01
CA CYS A 24 7.81 0.81 35.22
C CYS A 24 7.23 -0.05 34.10
N ILE A 25 6.00 -0.54 34.21
CA ILE A 25 5.34 -1.36 33.16
C ILE A 25 4.84 -0.46 32.02
N SER A 26 4.56 0.81 32.28
CA SER A 26 4.09 1.74 31.23
C SER A 26 5.21 2.27 30.32
N LEU A 27 6.49 2.04 30.65
CA LEU A 27 7.64 2.52 29.86
C LEU A 27 8.20 1.50 28.84
N THR A 28 7.64 0.30 28.76
CA THR A 28 8.14 -0.76 27.85
C THR A 28 7.11 -1.26 26.84
N LEU A 29 6.12 -0.44 26.50
CA LEU A 29 5.39 -0.73 25.28
C LEU A 29 6.32 -0.44 24.11
N PRO A 30 6.76 -1.46 23.34
CA PRO A 30 7.41 -1.17 22.08
C PRO A 30 6.38 -0.38 21.27
N VAL A 31 6.69 0.86 20.96
CA VAL A 31 6.03 1.54 19.85
C VAL A 31 6.34 0.65 18.65
N LEU A 32 5.35 -0.13 18.22
CA LEU A 32 5.36 -0.77 16.91
C LEU A 32 5.34 0.39 15.91
N ALA A 33 6.54 0.94 15.67
CA ALA A 33 6.74 1.78 14.51
C ALA A 33 6.35 0.90 13.32
N SER A 34 5.28 1.26 12.64
CA SER A 34 4.92 0.63 11.38
C SER A 34 6.15 0.76 10.47
N ALA A 35 6.87 -0.33 10.31
CA ALA A 35 8.06 -0.32 9.48
C ALA A 35 7.60 0.07 8.07
N LYS A 36 8.09 1.20 7.59
CA LYS A 36 7.84 1.61 6.21
C LYS A 36 8.43 0.52 5.32
N VAL A 37 7.59 -0.06 4.46
CA VAL A 37 8.06 -1.09 3.53
C VAL A 37 9.09 -0.47 2.60
N ASP A 38 10.24 -1.12 2.48
CA ASP A 38 11.25 -0.74 1.50
C ASP A 38 10.85 -1.29 0.12
N LEU A 39 10.23 -0.45 -0.69
CA LEU A 39 9.78 -0.82 -2.03
C LEU A 39 10.92 -1.23 -2.96
N ALA A 40 12.15 -0.79 -2.71
CA ALA A 40 13.32 -1.18 -3.49
C ALA A 40 13.74 -2.62 -3.21
N SER A 41 13.37 -3.18 -2.06
CA SER A 41 13.63 -4.58 -1.69
C SER A 41 12.63 -5.57 -2.26
N ILE A 42 11.52 -5.11 -2.83
CA ILE A 42 10.50 -5.95 -3.45
C ILE A 42 11.04 -6.44 -4.80
N GLU A 43 11.10 -7.76 -4.99
CA GLU A 43 11.49 -8.35 -6.25
C GLU A 43 10.30 -8.37 -7.22
N VAL A 44 10.34 -7.47 -8.21
CA VAL A 44 9.34 -7.40 -9.27
C VAL A 44 9.64 -8.45 -10.32
N ALA A 45 8.76 -9.45 -10.45
CA ALA A 45 8.90 -10.52 -11.44
C ALA A 45 8.84 -9.95 -12.88
N ASN A 46 9.66 -10.50 -13.75
CA ASN A 46 9.71 -10.13 -15.19
C ASN A 46 9.85 -8.61 -15.45
N LYS A 47 10.52 -7.90 -14.55
CA LYS A 47 10.68 -6.44 -14.62
C LYS A 47 11.14 -5.96 -16.00
N SER A 48 12.00 -6.72 -16.68
CA SER A 48 12.50 -6.39 -18.03
C SER A 48 11.43 -6.51 -19.13
N GLU A 49 10.33 -7.20 -18.87
CA GLU A 49 9.21 -7.37 -19.80
C GLU A 49 8.12 -6.33 -19.56
N ILE A 50 8.14 -5.69 -18.37
CA ILE A 50 7.19 -4.64 -18.01
C ILE A 50 7.57 -3.37 -18.76
N SER A 51 6.78 -3.03 -19.77
CA SER A 51 6.98 -1.82 -20.58
C SER A 51 5.66 -1.34 -21.19
N GLY A 52 5.58 -0.04 -21.48
CA GLY A 52 4.38 0.58 -22.02
C GLY A 52 3.25 0.71 -21.00
N ASP A 53 2.13 1.28 -21.44
CA ASP A 53 1.00 1.66 -20.57
C ASP A 53 0.10 0.47 -20.20
N VAL A 54 0.23 -0.65 -20.90
CA VAL A 54 -0.52 -1.88 -20.64
C VAL A 54 0.42 -3.06 -20.52
N TYR A 55 0.45 -3.68 -19.37
CA TYR A 55 1.16 -4.95 -19.15
C TYR A 55 0.16 -6.05 -18.77
N ASP A 56 0.01 -7.03 -19.64
CA ASP A 56 -0.91 -8.17 -19.46
C ASP A 56 -0.18 -9.45 -19.04
N GLY A 57 0.43 -9.43 -17.85
CA GLY A 57 1.14 -10.58 -17.30
C GLY A 57 0.25 -11.77 -16.97
N ALA A 58 -1.04 -11.56 -16.74
CA ALA A 58 -2.02 -12.62 -16.50
C ALA A 58 -2.62 -13.21 -17.79
N GLY A 59 -2.41 -12.57 -18.95
CA GLY A 59 -2.94 -13.04 -20.23
C GLY A 59 -4.45 -12.92 -20.34
N LEU A 60 -5.05 -11.86 -19.82
CA LEU A 60 -6.50 -11.63 -19.80
C LEU A 60 -6.99 -10.89 -21.04
N LEU A 61 -6.09 -10.20 -21.75
CA LEU A 61 -6.42 -9.33 -22.86
C LEU A 61 -5.97 -9.93 -24.19
N SER A 62 -6.76 -9.73 -25.22
CA SER A 62 -6.29 -9.99 -26.59
C SER A 62 -5.35 -8.88 -27.06
N SER A 63 -4.55 -9.13 -28.08
CA SER A 63 -3.67 -8.14 -28.71
C SER A 63 -4.42 -6.90 -29.20
N ASP A 64 -5.65 -7.08 -29.72
CA ASP A 64 -6.49 -5.96 -30.15
C ASP A 64 -6.97 -5.12 -28.97
N GLN A 65 -7.29 -5.77 -27.83
CA GLN A 65 -7.67 -5.07 -26.61
C GLN A 65 -6.48 -4.30 -26.00
N ILE A 66 -5.30 -4.91 -25.98
CA ILE A 66 -4.06 -4.23 -25.52
C ILE A 66 -3.82 -2.98 -26.39
N THR A 67 -3.84 -3.15 -27.73
CA THR A 67 -3.62 -2.03 -28.67
C THR A 67 -4.66 -0.91 -28.48
N ALA A 68 -5.95 -1.28 -28.37
CA ALA A 68 -7.02 -0.30 -28.20
C ALA A 68 -6.92 0.44 -26.85
N LEU A 69 -6.50 -0.26 -25.80
CA LEU A 69 -6.30 0.32 -24.48
C LEU A 69 -5.09 1.24 -24.48
N SER A 70 -3.93 0.79 -24.97
CA SER A 70 -2.71 1.62 -25.06
C SER A 70 -2.94 2.92 -25.84
N ASN A 71 -3.67 2.86 -26.96
CA ASN A 71 -3.99 4.07 -27.72
C ASN A 71 -4.84 5.08 -26.92
N LYS A 72 -5.75 4.58 -26.06
CA LYS A 72 -6.55 5.46 -25.19
C LYS A 72 -5.72 6.07 -24.07
N LEU A 73 -4.82 5.27 -23.46
CA LEU A 73 -3.95 5.72 -22.38
C LEU A 73 -2.97 6.76 -22.87
N ALA A 74 -2.32 6.54 -24.02
CA ALA A 74 -1.43 7.51 -24.65
C ALA A 74 -2.15 8.83 -24.98
N ALA A 75 -3.41 8.80 -25.40
CA ALA A 75 -4.20 10.01 -25.63
C ALA A 75 -4.49 10.77 -24.33
N ILE A 76 -4.74 10.07 -23.23
CA ILE A 76 -4.93 10.65 -21.90
C ILE A 76 -3.62 11.28 -21.42
N GLU A 77 -2.50 10.57 -21.53
CA GLU A 77 -1.19 11.09 -21.16
C GLU A 77 -0.85 12.37 -21.92
N GLN A 78 -1.04 12.38 -23.23
CA GLN A 78 -0.81 13.56 -24.07
C GLN A 78 -1.70 14.74 -23.69
N GLN A 79 -2.95 14.49 -23.32
CA GLN A 79 -3.92 15.56 -23.00
C GLN A 79 -3.71 16.12 -21.60
N TYR A 80 -3.41 15.27 -20.62
CA TYR A 80 -3.41 15.64 -19.20
C TYR A 80 -2.02 15.67 -18.57
N GLN A 81 -0.98 15.29 -19.32
CA GLN A 81 0.39 15.17 -18.81
C GLN A 81 0.45 14.30 -17.52
N CYS A 82 -0.28 13.22 -17.56
CA CYS A 82 -0.42 12.26 -16.46
C CYS A 82 -0.36 10.85 -17.05
N ASP A 83 0.61 10.08 -16.64
CA ASP A 83 0.79 8.71 -17.07
C ASP A 83 -0.33 7.83 -16.49
N VAL A 84 -0.96 7.00 -17.31
CA VAL A 84 -2.00 6.08 -16.87
C VAL A 84 -1.66 4.69 -17.34
N VAL A 85 -1.40 3.79 -16.39
CA VAL A 85 -0.97 2.44 -16.71
C VAL A 85 -1.93 1.39 -16.15
N VAL A 86 -2.08 0.29 -16.89
CA VAL A 86 -2.97 -0.81 -16.56
C VAL A 86 -2.21 -2.13 -16.56
N PHE A 87 -2.24 -2.82 -15.44
CA PHE A 87 -1.54 -4.09 -15.27
C PHE A 87 -2.49 -5.21 -14.91
N THR A 88 -2.28 -6.38 -15.53
CA THR A 88 -2.82 -7.64 -15.05
C THR A 88 -1.66 -8.53 -14.61
N LEU A 89 -1.72 -9.00 -13.37
CA LEU A 89 -0.67 -9.79 -12.74
C LEU A 89 -1.18 -11.21 -12.47
N LYS A 90 -0.35 -12.21 -12.68
CA LYS A 90 -0.67 -13.59 -12.27
C LYS A 90 -0.72 -13.70 -10.77
N ASP A 91 0.28 -13.18 -10.10
CA ASP A 91 0.46 -13.13 -8.66
C ASP A 91 1.40 -11.98 -8.27
N THR A 92 1.62 -11.79 -6.98
CA THR A 92 2.51 -10.77 -6.43
C THR A 92 3.74 -11.38 -5.72
N ASN A 93 4.08 -12.64 -6.01
CA ASN A 93 5.19 -13.35 -5.35
C ASN A 93 5.09 -13.37 -3.81
N GLY A 94 3.87 -13.35 -3.27
CA GLY A 94 3.61 -13.34 -1.84
C GLY A 94 3.76 -11.98 -1.16
N TYR A 95 4.01 -10.92 -1.90
CA TYR A 95 3.97 -9.56 -1.38
C TYR A 95 2.53 -9.05 -1.27
N ASP A 96 2.31 -8.10 -0.41
CA ASP A 96 1.07 -7.32 -0.37
C ASP A 96 0.83 -6.66 -1.73
N VAL A 97 -0.40 -6.76 -2.26
CA VAL A 97 -0.72 -6.32 -3.64
C VAL A 97 -0.43 -4.84 -3.84
N ARG A 98 -0.77 -4.00 -2.86
CA ARG A 98 -0.50 -2.55 -2.93
C ARG A 98 1.00 -2.27 -2.99
N ASN A 99 1.78 -2.88 -2.10
CA ASN A 99 3.22 -2.67 -2.04
C ASN A 99 3.91 -3.16 -3.31
N TYR A 100 3.45 -4.29 -3.87
CA TYR A 100 3.99 -4.83 -5.10
C TYR A 100 3.70 -3.92 -6.30
N VAL A 101 2.47 -3.42 -6.44
CA VAL A 101 2.08 -2.48 -7.50
C VAL A 101 2.82 -1.14 -7.37
N GLU A 102 3.00 -0.64 -6.15
CA GLU A 102 3.79 0.56 -5.89
C GLU A 102 5.28 0.36 -6.25
N ALA A 103 5.82 -0.85 -5.97
CA ALA A 103 7.18 -1.21 -6.36
C ALA A 103 7.33 -1.27 -7.89
N ILE A 104 6.36 -1.82 -8.62
CA ILE A 104 6.37 -1.79 -10.08
C ILE A 104 6.41 -0.34 -10.57
N TYR A 105 5.50 0.50 -10.10
CA TYR A 105 5.43 1.90 -10.53
C TYR A 105 6.76 2.63 -10.36
N THR A 106 7.33 2.54 -9.17
CA THR A 106 8.57 3.24 -8.83
C THR A 106 9.81 2.64 -9.50
N GLN A 107 9.94 1.31 -9.51
CA GLN A 107 11.13 0.65 -10.04
C GLN A 107 11.17 0.59 -11.56
N CYS A 108 10.03 0.62 -12.24
CA CYS A 108 9.95 0.67 -13.70
C CYS A 108 9.95 2.11 -14.24
N GLY A 109 9.92 3.12 -13.35
CA GLY A 109 10.06 4.52 -13.72
C GLY A 109 8.81 5.11 -14.37
N TYR A 110 7.63 4.65 -13.97
CA TYR A 110 6.36 5.22 -14.43
C TYR A 110 6.10 6.60 -13.85
N GLY A 111 5.24 7.33 -14.51
CA GLY A 111 4.82 8.68 -14.16
C GLY A 111 5.38 9.76 -15.07
N TYR A 112 4.54 10.72 -15.39
CA TYR A 112 4.87 11.81 -16.32
C TYR A 112 5.74 12.87 -15.65
N GLY A 113 6.81 13.28 -16.33
CA GLY A 113 7.68 14.36 -15.91
C GLY A 113 8.40 14.14 -14.58
N ASP A 114 9.02 15.19 -14.05
CA ASP A 114 9.80 15.14 -12.80
C ASP A 114 8.93 14.88 -11.55
N GLY A 115 7.63 15.15 -11.64
CA GLY A 115 6.64 14.91 -10.57
C GLY A 115 6.18 13.46 -10.50
N HIS A 116 6.53 12.63 -11.47
CA HIS A 116 6.01 11.27 -11.63
C HIS A 116 4.48 11.23 -11.53
N ASP A 117 3.83 12.19 -12.23
CA ASP A 117 2.39 12.32 -12.21
C ASP A 117 1.73 11.13 -12.90
N GLY A 118 0.87 10.41 -12.19
CA GLY A 118 0.28 9.22 -12.80
C GLY A 118 -0.74 8.48 -11.99
N ILE A 119 -1.32 7.48 -12.65
CA ILE A 119 -2.32 6.57 -12.12
C ILE A 119 -1.94 5.16 -12.55
N ILE A 120 -1.87 4.23 -11.63
CA ILE A 120 -1.71 2.82 -11.93
C ILE A 120 -2.93 2.05 -11.46
N PHE A 121 -3.55 1.30 -12.38
CA PHE A 121 -4.57 0.32 -12.09
C PHE A 121 -4.00 -1.08 -12.30
N ALA A 122 -4.06 -1.92 -11.27
CA ALA A 122 -3.58 -3.28 -11.34
C ALA A 122 -4.58 -4.27 -10.77
N VAL A 123 -4.67 -5.45 -11.41
CA VAL A 123 -5.45 -6.60 -10.93
C VAL A 123 -4.50 -7.76 -10.73
N SER A 124 -4.55 -8.41 -9.56
CA SER A 124 -3.84 -9.64 -9.30
C SER A 124 -4.78 -10.83 -9.22
N MET A 125 -4.52 -11.84 -10.07
CA MET A 125 -5.44 -12.97 -10.23
C MET A 125 -5.34 -13.97 -9.08
N ALA A 126 -4.14 -14.23 -8.57
CA ALA A 126 -3.94 -15.18 -7.48
C ALA A 126 -4.53 -14.66 -6.17
N GLU A 127 -4.30 -13.40 -5.87
CA GLU A 127 -4.80 -12.74 -4.65
C GLU A 127 -6.27 -12.32 -4.78
N ARG A 128 -6.83 -12.30 -6.01
CA ARG A 128 -8.19 -11.83 -6.31
C ARG A 128 -8.42 -10.43 -5.76
N ASP A 129 -7.43 -9.59 -5.96
CA ASP A 129 -7.39 -8.23 -5.45
C ASP A 129 -6.97 -7.25 -6.55
N TRP A 130 -7.28 -5.98 -6.35
CA TRP A 130 -6.96 -4.93 -7.29
C TRP A 130 -6.51 -3.67 -6.56
N GLN A 131 -5.69 -2.88 -7.21
CA GLN A 131 -5.20 -1.62 -6.67
C GLN A 131 -5.34 -0.51 -7.70
N LEU A 132 -5.72 0.66 -7.21
CA LEU A 132 -5.67 1.92 -7.93
C LEU A 132 -4.80 2.88 -7.10
N LEU A 133 -3.61 3.17 -7.59
CA LEU A 133 -2.70 4.11 -6.95
C LEU A 133 -2.56 5.35 -7.81
N THR A 134 -2.45 6.50 -7.17
CA THR A 134 -2.37 7.80 -7.84
C THR A 134 -1.19 8.58 -7.29
N TYR A 135 -0.49 9.29 -8.17
CA TYR A 135 0.71 10.06 -7.87
C TYR A 135 0.61 11.45 -8.47
N GLY A 136 1.17 12.45 -7.78
CA GLY A 136 1.22 13.82 -8.28
C GLY A 136 -0.16 14.35 -8.71
N TYR A 137 -0.28 14.81 -9.96
CA TYR A 137 -1.55 15.27 -10.52
C TYR A 137 -2.67 14.21 -10.51
N GLY A 138 -2.32 12.93 -10.64
CA GLY A 138 -3.28 11.83 -10.57
C GLY A 138 -4.12 11.83 -9.28
N LEU A 139 -3.57 12.31 -8.16
CA LEU A 139 -4.29 12.47 -6.89
C LEU A 139 -5.47 13.45 -6.99
N THR A 140 -5.38 14.43 -7.87
CA THR A 140 -6.43 15.43 -8.07
C THR A 140 -7.40 15.04 -9.18
N ALA A 141 -6.91 14.28 -10.17
CA ALA A 141 -7.70 13.82 -11.32
C ALA A 141 -8.70 12.72 -10.94
N VAL A 142 -8.31 11.81 -10.04
CA VAL A 142 -9.17 10.76 -9.48
C VAL A 142 -9.45 11.10 -8.02
N SER A 143 -10.42 11.99 -7.79
CA SER A 143 -10.85 12.29 -6.42
C SER A 143 -11.53 11.07 -5.79
N ASN A 144 -11.26 10.87 -4.49
CA ASN A 144 -11.73 9.69 -3.74
C ASN A 144 -13.25 9.48 -3.74
N GLU A 145 -14.03 10.54 -3.92
CA GLU A 145 -15.49 10.48 -3.84
C GLU A 145 -16.19 9.96 -5.10
N TYR A 146 -15.61 10.16 -6.28
CA TYR A 146 -16.25 9.76 -7.54
C TYR A 146 -15.45 8.74 -8.34
N GLY A 147 -14.13 8.89 -8.42
CA GLY A 147 -13.28 8.04 -9.23
C GLY A 147 -13.12 6.65 -8.63
N PHE A 148 -12.77 6.58 -7.36
CA PHE A 148 -12.53 5.31 -6.68
C PHE A 148 -13.83 4.49 -6.54
N ASP A 149 -14.92 5.10 -6.08
CA ASP A 149 -16.20 4.41 -5.91
C ASP A 149 -16.77 3.91 -7.23
N TYR A 150 -16.64 4.70 -8.30
CA TYR A 150 -17.06 4.31 -9.64
C TYR A 150 -16.29 3.09 -10.16
N ILE A 151 -14.96 3.09 -10.02
CA ILE A 151 -14.11 1.98 -10.45
C ILE A 151 -14.36 0.76 -9.57
N SER A 152 -14.37 0.94 -8.24
CA SER A 152 -14.61 -0.12 -7.26
C SER A 152 -15.91 -0.88 -7.55
N SER A 153 -17.01 -0.17 -7.77
CA SER A 153 -18.31 -0.78 -8.05
C SER A 153 -18.32 -1.65 -9.31
N ARG A 154 -17.46 -1.34 -10.29
CA ARG A 154 -17.37 -2.09 -11.55
C ARG A 154 -16.39 -3.26 -11.50
N VAL A 155 -15.31 -3.11 -10.77
CA VAL A 155 -14.26 -4.14 -10.61
C VAL A 155 -14.73 -5.23 -9.65
N THR A 156 -15.19 -4.85 -8.46
CA THR A 156 -15.58 -5.81 -7.40
C THR A 156 -16.69 -6.76 -7.84
N SER A 157 -17.56 -6.33 -8.75
CA SER A 157 -18.62 -7.19 -9.29
C SER A 157 -18.10 -8.26 -10.27
N LYS A 158 -16.82 -8.22 -10.66
CA LYS A 158 -16.21 -9.09 -11.67
C LYS A 158 -15.12 -10.02 -11.11
N LEU A 159 -14.60 -9.72 -9.90
CA LEU A 159 -13.63 -10.52 -9.16
C LEU A 159 -14.35 -11.53 -8.23
#